data_9491e359f2b69fbfe6be0ab5d606d213
#
_entry.id   9491e359f2b69fbfe6be0ab5d606d213
#
_cell.length_a   1.000
_cell.length_b   1.000
_cell.length_c   1.000
_cell.angle_alpha   90.00
_cell.angle_beta   90.00
_cell.angle_gamma   90.00
#
_symmetry.space_group_name_H-M   'P 1'
#
loop_
_entity.id
_entity.type
_entity.pdbx_description
1 polymer ?
#
loop_
_entity_poly.entity_id
_entity_poly.type
_entity_poly.pdbx_seq_one_letter_code
_entity_poly.pdbx_strand_id
1 'polypeptide(L)'
;MASFNKVILMGNLTRDPDVRATGASGMKVARLGLAVNERRRDRNGQMQDFPVFVDVDAWDKLAELCGQFLVKGSPVLVEGRLQMDTWEKDGVRHQKLKVRAIAVKFLAPRGETRVQQPAGAQRPEPPMPQPNALESDPDDIPF
;
A
#
# COMPACT_ATOMS: atom_id res chain seq x y z
N MET A 1 23.82 -13.08 -23.78
CA MET A 1 23.62 -11.87 -23.01
C MET A 1 22.90 -12.17 -21.72
N ALA A 2 23.47 -11.75 -20.63
CA ALA A 2 22.87 -12.01 -19.33
C ALA A 2 21.88 -10.88 -18.99
N SER A 3 20.79 -11.22 -18.32
CA SER A 3 19.85 -10.21 -17.90
C SER A 3 19.16 -10.63 -16.60
N PHE A 4 18.77 -9.64 -15.84
CA PHE A 4 18.07 -9.85 -14.58
C PHE A 4 17.12 -8.68 -14.36
N ASN A 5 15.87 -8.99 -14.03
CA ASN A 5 14.86 -7.96 -13.89
C ASN A 5 13.99 -8.29 -12.70
N LYS A 6 14.14 -7.54 -11.62
CA LYS A 6 13.33 -7.77 -10.44
C LYS A 6 13.12 -6.44 -9.72
N VAL A 7 11.88 -6.20 -9.30
CA VAL A 7 11.51 -5.00 -8.59
C VAL A 7 10.77 -5.40 -7.34
N ILE A 8 11.12 -4.80 -6.22
CA ILE A 8 10.42 -4.99 -4.96
C ILE A 8 10.10 -3.60 -4.41
N LEU A 9 8.82 -3.34 -4.21
CA LEU A 9 8.35 -2.04 -3.75
C LEU A 9 7.39 -2.21 -2.60
N MET A 10 7.46 -1.31 -1.63
CA MET A 10 6.51 -1.27 -0.56
C MET A 10 5.96 0.14 -0.51
N GLY A 11 4.67 0.28 -0.52
CA GLY A 11 4.03 1.59 -0.49
C GLY A 11 2.54 1.47 -0.28
N ASN A 12 1.86 2.57 -0.56
CA ASN A 12 0.41 2.62 -0.37
C ASN A 12 -0.27 2.91 -1.70
N LEU A 13 -1.46 2.37 -1.85
CA LEU A 13 -2.22 2.62 -3.08
C LEU A 13 -2.71 4.06 -3.11
N THR A 14 -2.59 4.69 -4.28
CA THR A 14 -3.03 6.06 -4.45
C THR A 14 -4.49 6.15 -4.84
N ARG A 15 -5.07 5.02 -5.25
CA ARG A 15 -6.47 4.96 -5.64
C ARG A 15 -6.93 3.52 -5.51
N ASP A 16 -8.23 3.30 -5.62
CA ASP A 16 -8.75 1.95 -5.58
C ASP A 16 -8.25 1.19 -6.79
N PRO A 17 -8.03 -0.12 -6.69
CA PRO A 17 -7.60 -0.92 -7.83
C PRO A 17 -8.62 -0.85 -8.97
N ASP A 18 -8.13 -0.71 -10.19
CA ASP A 18 -9.00 -0.67 -11.36
C ASP A 18 -8.90 -2.04 -12.02
N VAL A 19 -9.91 -2.88 -11.82
CA VAL A 19 -9.89 -4.25 -12.31
C VAL A 19 -10.74 -4.33 -13.56
N ARG A 20 -10.17 -4.87 -14.63
CA ARG A 20 -10.86 -4.99 -15.90
C ARG A 20 -10.59 -6.34 -16.53
N ALA A 21 -11.53 -6.81 -17.32
CA ALA A 21 -11.31 -7.98 -18.13
C ALA A 21 -10.72 -7.54 -19.46
N THR A 22 -9.72 -8.27 -19.96
CA THR A 22 -9.05 -7.88 -21.18
C THR A 22 -9.27 -8.91 -22.27
N GLY A 23 -9.44 -8.40 -23.48
CA GLY A 23 -9.47 -9.24 -24.66
C GLY A 23 -10.56 -10.30 -24.67
N ALA A 24 -10.48 -11.16 -25.63
CA ALA A 24 -11.47 -12.21 -25.80
C ALA A 24 -11.36 -13.26 -24.70
N SER A 25 -10.21 -13.39 -24.09
CA SER A 25 -10.03 -14.40 -23.07
C SER A 25 -10.71 -14.03 -21.76
N GLY A 26 -11.02 -12.76 -21.58
CA GLY A 26 -11.63 -12.32 -20.32
C GLY A 26 -10.69 -12.33 -19.14
N MET A 27 -9.40 -12.44 -19.40
CA MET A 27 -8.43 -12.44 -18.31
C MET A 27 -8.45 -11.10 -17.61
N LYS A 28 -8.41 -11.11 -16.29
CA LYS A 28 -8.51 -9.87 -15.54
C LYS A 28 -7.15 -9.26 -15.31
N VAL A 29 -7.11 -7.95 -15.32
CA VAL A 29 -5.92 -7.18 -14.96
C VAL A 29 -6.35 -6.10 -14.00
N ALA A 30 -5.61 -5.94 -12.92
CA ALA A 30 -5.84 -4.88 -11.96
C ALA A 30 -4.72 -3.88 -12.09
N ARG A 31 -5.08 -2.62 -12.27
CA ARG A 31 -4.10 -1.55 -12.32
C ARG A 31 -4.07 -0.87 -10.99
N LEU A 32 -2.88 -0.80 -10.42
CA LEU A 32 -2.68 -0.22 -9.10
C LEU A 32 -1.76 0.98 -9.24
N GLY A 33 -2.10 2.06 -8.58
CA GLY A 33 -1.19 3.19 -8.46
C GLY A 33 -0.53 3.08 -7.10
N LEU A 34 0.79 3.02 -7.07
CA LEU A 34 1.52 2.84 -5.84
C LEU A 34 2.35 4.07 -5.54
N ALA A 35 2.28 4.56 -4.33
CA ALA A 35 3.11 5.66 -3.87
C ALA A 35 4.14 5.09 -2.90
N VAL A 36 5.40 5.19 -3.28
CA VAL A 36 6.51 4.75 -2.44
C VAL A 36 7.18 6.01 -1.93
N ASN A 37 7.15 6.17 -0.62
CA ASN A 37 7.67 7.38 -0.03
C ASN A 37 9.16 7.25 0.23
N GLU A 38 9.94 8.15 -0.37
CA GLU A 38 11.37 8.16 -0.17
C GLU A 38 11.74 9.38 0.65
N ARG A 39 12.58 9.21 1.64
CA ARG A 39 13.05 10.33 2.42
C ARG A 39 14.46 10.65 1.99
N ARG A 40 14.68 11.89 1.62
CA ARG A 40 16.01 12.33 1.17
C ARG A 40 16.36 13.65 1.83
N ARG A 41 17.64 13.87 1.94
CA ARG A 41 18.11 15.12 2.48
C ARG A 41 18.20 16.13 1.35
N ASP A 42 17.65 17.30 1.53
CA ASP A 42 17.70 18.34 0.51
C ASP A 42 19.00 19.10 0.59
N ARG A 43 19.13 20.14 -0.23
CA ARG A 43 20.36 20.91 -0.27
C ARG A 43 20.62 21.62 1.03
N ASN A 44 19.60 21.94 1.78
CA ASN A 44 19.76 22.64 3.03
C ASN A 44 19.98 21.69 4.20
N GLY A 45 20.15 20.42 3.92
CA GLY A 45 20.41 19.45 4.97
C GLY A 45 19.16 18.95 5.67
N GLN A 46 17.97 19.34 5.19
CA GLN A 46 16.73 18.91 5.83
C GLN A 46 16.18 17.68 5.16
N MET A 47 15.57 16.81 5.96
CA MET A 47 14.97 15.61 5.43
C MET A 47 13.61 15.95 4.83
N GLN A 48 13.40 15.50 3.60
CA GLN A 48 12.14 15.73 2.94
C GLN A 48 11.63 14.45 2.32
N ASP A 49 10.31 14.37 2.15
CA ASP A 49 9.67 13.21 1.57
C ASP A 49 9.50 13.45 0.07
N PHE A 50 9.96 12.48 -0.72
CA PHE A 50 9.82 12.53 -2.16
C PHE A 50 9.08 11.27 -2.58
N PRO A 51 7.78 11.36 -2.84
CA PRO A 51 7.04 10.17 -3.23
C PRO A 51 7.37 9.76 -4.65
N VAL A 52 7.51 8.47 -4.86
CA VAL A 52 7.71 7.92 -6.19
C VAL A 52 6.42 7.22 -6.55
N PHE A 53 5.84 7.59 -7.67
CA PHE A 53 4.57 7.01 -8.12
C PHE A 53 4.85 5.98 -9.21
N VAL A 54 4.33 4.78 -9.01
CA VAL A 54 4.59 3.68 -9.93
C VAL A 54 3.27 3.01 -10.27
N ASP A 55 3.09 2.71 -11.54
CA ASP A 55 1.93 1.93 -11.97
C ASP A 55 2.30 0.46 -11.92
N VAL A 56 1.42 -0.33 -11.34
CA VAL A 56 1.63 -1.76 -11.18
C VAL A 56 0.44 -2.48 -11.78
N ASP A 57 0.71 -3.48 -12.61
CA ASP A 57 -0.33 -4.33 -13.17
C ASP A 57 -0.27 -5.69 -12.51
N ALA A 58 -1.41 -6.17 -12.03
CA ALA A 58 -1.54 -7.52 -11.52
C ALA A 58 -2.50 -8.26 -12.43
N TRP A 59 -2.21 -9.51 -12.72
CA TRP A 59 -2.97 -10.28 -13.68
C TRP A 59 -3.67 -11.48 -13.08
N ASP A 60 -4.78 -11.85 -13.68
CA ASP A 60 -5.49 -13.10 -13.41
C ASP A 60 -5.93 -13.20 -11.95
N LYS A 61 -5.60 -14.24 -11.24
CA LYS A 61 -6.02 -14.42 -9.88
C LYS A 61 -5.51 -13.32 -8.97
N LEU A 62 -4.31 -12.86 -9.22
CA LEU A 62 -3.75 -11.78 -8.43
C LEU A 62 -4.56 -10.50 -8.62
N ALA A 63 -5.07 -10.26 -9.82
CA ALA A 63 -5.94 -9.12 -10.08
C ALA A 63 -7.21 -9.22 -9.26
N GLU A 64 -7.80 -10.40 -9.18
CA GLU A 64 -9.00 -10.59 -8.40
C GLU A 64 -8.77 -10.35 -6.92
N LEU A 65 -7.67 -10.86 -6.41
CA LEU A 65 -7.36 -10.67 -5.00
C LEU A 65 -7.13 -9.19 -4.69
N CYS A 66 -6.43 -8.48 -5.56
CA CYS A 66 -6.21 -7.06 -5.35
C CYS A 66 -7.54 -6.30 -5.36
N GLY A 67 -8.42 -6.65 -6.27
CA GLY A 67 -9.72 -5.98 -6.34
C GLY A 67 -10.60 -6.26 -5.14
N GLN A 68 -10.45 -7.43 -4.54
CA GLN A 68 -11.25 -7.78 -3.39
C GLN A 68 -10.78 -7.16 -2.09
N PHE A 69 -9.49 -7.08 -1.89
CA PHE A 69 -8.95 -6.75 -0.59
C PHE A 69 -8.26 -5.40 -0.48
N LEU A 70 -8.03 -4.72 -1.58
CA LEU A 70 -7.29 -3.46 -1.54
C LEU A 70 -8.19 -2.28 -1.85
N VAL A 71 -7.92 -1.17 -1.20
CA VAL A 71 -8.60 0.09 -1.48
C VAL A 71 -7.56 1.18 -1.46
N LYS A 72 -7.95 2.39 -1.84
CA LYS A 72 -7.07 3.54 -1.78
C LYS A 72 -6.47 3.64 -0.39
N GLY A 73 -5.18 3.82 -0.31
CA GLY A 73 -4.47 3.93 0.96
C GLY A 73 -3.95 2.63 1.52
N SER A 74 -4.33 1.49 0.96
CA SER A 74 -3.88 0.20 1.48
C SER A 74 -2.37 0.05 1.33
N PRO A 75 -1.68 -0.41 2.37
CA PRO A 75 -0.25 -0.67 2.26
C PRO A 75 -0.02 -2.04 1.63
N VAL A 76 0.93 -2.11 0.72
CA VAL A 76 1.23 -3.37 0.04
C VAL A 76 2.72 -3.48 -0.23
N LEU A 77 3.18 -4.71 -0.34
CA LEU A 77 4.52 -5.02 -0.80
C LEU A 77 4.35 -5.73 -2.14
N VAL A 78 4.92 -5.16 -3.19
CA VAL A 78 4.80 -5.72 -4.54
C VAL A 78 6.15 -6.23 -4.98
N GLU A 79 6.16 -7.45 -5.48
CA GLU A 79 7.34 -8.03 -6.08
C GLU A 79 7.00 -8.31 -7.54
N GLY A 80 7.84 -7.91 -8.46
CA GLY A 80 7.55 -8.08 -9.87
C GLY A 80 8.72 -7.76 -10.75
N ARG A 81 8.42 -7.36 -11.97
CA ARG A 81 9.42 -7.04 -12.96
C ARG A 81 9.06 -5.73 -13.63
N LEU A 82 10.08 -5.02 -14.09
CA LEU A 82 9.84 -3.84 -14.89
C LEU A 82 9.36 -4.29 -16.25
N GLN A 83 8.40 -3.59 -16.77
CA GLN A 83 7.84 -3.88 -18.08
C GLN A 83 7.68 -2.57 -18.83
N MET A 84 7.96 -2.59 -20.12
CA MET A 84 7.82 -1.43 -20.95
C MET A 84 6.56 -1.58 -21.78
N ASP A 85 5.65 -0.61 -21.65
CA ASP A 85 4.49 -0.55 -22.50
C ASP A 85 4.81 0.39 -23.63
N THR A 86 4.50 -0.01 -24.84
CA THR A 86 4.72 0.81 -26.00
C THR A 86 3.42 0.89 -26.79
N TRP A 87 3.01 2.09 -27.16
CA TRP A 87 1.82 2.26 -27.99
C TRP A 87 1.99 3.47 -28.87
N GLU A 88 1.15 3.56 -29.89
CA GLU A 88 1.17 4.69 -30.80
C GLU A 88 -0.12 5.47 -30.65
N LYS A 89 -0.01 6.79 -30.66
CA LYS A 89 -1.15 7.64 -30.58
C LYS A 89 -0.85 8.83 -31.47
N ASP A 90 -1.74 9.11 -32.42
CA ASP A 90 -1.59 10.23 -33.35
C ASP A 90 -0.26 10.18 -34.11
N GLY A 91 0.20 8.99 -34.46
CA GLY A 91 1.44 8.82 -35.16
C GLY A 91 2.69 8.95 -34.30
N VAL A 92 2.52 9.16 -33.01
CA VAL A 92 3.65 9.31 -32.11
C VAL A 92 3.78 8.07 -31.25
N ARG A 93 5.00 7.57 -31.15
CA ARG A 93 5.25 6.38 -30.35
C ARG A 93 5.48 6.77 -28.90
N HIS A 94 4.75 6.13 -28.01
CA HIS A 94 4.88 6.39 -26.58
C HIS A 94 5.39 5.15 -25.88
N GLN A 95 6.16 5.37 -24.83
CA GLN A 95 6.67 4.28 -24.01
C GLN A 95 6.50 4.64 -22.55
N LYS A 96 6.22 3.66 -21.73
CA LYS A 96 6.07 3.87 -20.30
C LYS A 96 6.55 2.66 -19.56
N LEU A 97 7.38 2.88 -18.53
CA LEU A 97 7.80 1.81 -17.66
C LEU A 97 6.77 1.60 -16.58
N LYS A 98 6.50 0.36 -16.28
CA LYS A 98 5.60 0.02 -15.18
C LYS A 98 6.09 -1.30 -14.58
N VAL A 99 5.44 -1.75 -13.54
CA VAL A 99 5.81 -3.00 -12.89
C VAL A 99 4.72 -4.02 -13.13
N ARG A 100 5.10 -5.19 -13.55
CA ARG A 100 4.17 -6.30 -13.65
C ARG A 100 4.35 -7.12 -12.38
N ALA A 101 3.33 -7.16 -11.55
CA ALA A 101 3.41 -7.84 -10.27
C ALA A 101 3.43 -9.34 -10.44
N ILE A 102 4.30 -10.01 -9.71
CA ILE A 102 4.33 -11.44 -9.63
C ILE A 102 3.69 -11.85 -8.32
N ALA A 103 3.90 -11.05 -7.29
CA ALA A 103 3.33 -11.31 -5.97
C ALA A 103 2.99 -9.99 -5.31
N VAL A 104 1.89 -9.95 -4.59
CA VAL A 104 1.48 -8.78 -3.82
C VAL A 104 1.19 -9.27 -2.41
N LYS A 105 1.86 -8.68 -1.43
CA LYS A 105 1.61 -8.99 -0.03
C LYS A 105 0.76 -7.88 0.55
N PHE A 106 -0.35 -8.26 1.13
CA PHE A 106 -1.27 -7.31 1.70
C PHE A 106 -0.82 -7.03 3.13
N LEU A 107 -0.35 -5.82 3.37
CA LEU A 107 0.17 -5.43 4.67
C LEU A 107 -0.90 -4.71 5.43
N ALA A 108 -1.86 -5.47 5.91
CA ALA A 108 -2.95 -4.87 6.62
C ALA A 108 -2.47 -4.26 7.90
N PRO A 109 -2.67 -2.99 8.08
CA PRO A 109 -2.28 -2.39 9.31
C PRO A 109 -3.15 -2.93 10.37
N ARG A 110 -2.60 -3.21 11.47
CA ARG A 110 -3.37 -3.65 12.51
C ARG A 110 -4.40 -2.79 12.81
N GLY A 111 -4.17 -1.56 12.73
CA GLY A 111 -5.15 -0.63 13.02
C GLY A 111 -6.34 -0.82 12.25
N GLU A 112 -6.25 -1.01 11.01
CA GLU A 112 -7.38 -1.04 10.34
C GLU A 112 -8.00 -2.28 10.48
N THR A 113 -7.28 -3.23 10.82
CA THR A 113 -7.94 -4.41 10.93
C THR A 113 -8.83 -4.29 12.03
N ARG A 114 -8.43 -3.69 13.04
CA ARG A 114 -9.27 -3.61 14.09
C ARG A 114 -10.23 -2.71 13.92
N VAL A 115 -9.97 -1.90 13.11
CA VAL A 115 -10.90 -0.98 12.89
C VAL A 115 -12.16 -1.53 12.77
N GLN A 116 -12.21 -2.53 12.27
CA GLN A 116 -13.41 -2.95 12.12
C GLN A 116 -13.92 -3.42 13.20
N GLN A 117 -13.62 -3.39 13.88
CA GLN A 117 -14.07 -3.66 14.95
C GLN A 117 -14.74 -2.82 15.51
N PRO A 118 -15.02 -2.40 15.40
CA PRO A 118 -15.48 -1.55 15.95
C PRO A 118 -15.80 -1.56 17.04
N ALA A 119 -15.83 -1.88 17.20
CA ALA A 119 -16.03 -1.74 18.01
C ALA A 119 -15.73 -1.64 18.83
N GLY A 120 -15.56 -1.89 18.91
CA GLY A 120 -15.28 -1.77 19.65
C GLY A 120 -15.11 -1.45 20.25
N ALA A 121 -15.07 -1.86 20.39
CA ALA A 121 -14.84 -1.61 20.95
C ALA A 121 -14.68 -1.07 21.67
N GLN A 122 -14.64 -0.98 22.02
CA GLN A 122 -14.44 -0.49 22.75
C GLN A 122 -13.96 -0.38 23.56
N ARG A 123 -13.66 -0.56 23.87
CA ARG A 123 -13.19 -0.55 24.57
C ARG A 123 -12.89 -0.21 25.33
N PRO A 124 -12.75 -0.23 25.75
CA PRO A 124 -12.42 0.08 26.62
C PRO A 124 -12.01 0.48 27.46
N GLU A 125 -11.74 0.47 27.72
CA GLU A 125 -11.34 0.80 28.41
C GLU A 125 -11.00 0.95 29.17
N PRO A 126 -10.82 0.89 29.49
CA PRO A 126 -10.41 1.04 30.32
C PRO A 126 -10.22 1.48 31.15
N PRO A 127 -10.06 1.44 31.42
CA PRO A 127 -9.86 1.84 32.28
C PRO A 127 -9.65 2.36 33.07
N MET A 128 -9.39 2.41 33.30
CA MET A 128 -9.09 2.79 33.97
C MET A 128 -9.03 3.11 34.80
N PRO A 129 -8.89 2.99 35.09
CA PRO A 129 -8.75 3.24 36.00
C PRO A 129 -8.56 3.75 36.76
N GLN A 130 -8.31 3.73 36.88
CA GLN A 130 -8.01 4.03 37.51
C GLN A 130 -7.99 4.59 38.32
N PRO A 131 -8.02 4.59 38.59
CA PRO A 131 -7.84 5.04 39.43
C PRO A 131 -7.84 5.39 40.19
N ASN A 132 -7.65 5.08 40.19
CA ASN A 132 -7.56 5.28 41.00
C ASN A 132 -7.09 5.48 41.70
N ALA A 133 -6.91 5.03 41.59
CA ALA A 133 -6.35 5.11 42.24
C ALA A 133 -6.04 5.79 42.85
N LEU A 134 -5.98 5.96 42.94
CA LEU A 134 -5.53 6.54 43.48
C LEU A 134 -5.65 7.02 44.30
N GLU A 135 -5.95 6.79 44.48
CA GLU A 135 -5.90 7.11 45.27
C GLU A 135 -5.46 7.09 45.97
N SER A 136 -5.28 6.68 46.09
CA SER A 136 -4.70 6.59 46.72
C SER A 136 -4.04 7.05 47.12
N ASP A 137 -3.71 7.07 47.01
CA ASP A 137 -2.94 7.32 47.34
C ASP A 137 -2.56 8.08 47.86
N PRO A 138 -2.90 8.27 48.02
CA PRO A 138 -2.40 9.10 48.51
C PRO A 138 -1.55 9.16 49.25
N ASP A 139 -1.45 8.71 49.70
CA ASP A 139 -0.70 8.65 50.44
C ASP A 139 0.19 8.19 49.99
N ASP A 140 0.06 7.76 49.53
CA ASP A 140 0.86 7.41 49.15
C ASP A 140 1.62 7.89 48.58
N ILE A 141 1.51 8.13 48.33
CA ILE A 141 2.27 8.64 47.88
C ILE A 141 3.01 9.43 48.26
N PRO A 142 3.04 9.50 48.51
CA PRO A 142 3.80 10.28 49.00
C PRO A 142 4.97 10.05 48.91
N PHE A 143 5.14 9.87 48.70
CA PHE A 143 6.06 9.69 48.65
C PHE A 143 6.67 10.04 48.53
#